data_109c4adecd4b843f850c578d402ad6e8
#
_entry.id   109c4adecd4b843f850c578d402ad6e8
#
_cell.length_a   1.000
_cell.length_b   1.000
_cell.length_c   1.000
_cell.angle_alpha   90.00
_cell.angle_beta   90.00
_cell.angle_gamma   90.00
#
_symmetry.space_group_name_H-M   'P 1'
#
loop_
_entity.id
_entity.type
_entity.pdbx_description
1 polymer ?
#
loop_
_entity_poly.entity_id
_entity_poly.type
_entity_poly.pdbx_seq_one_letter_code
_entity_poly.pdbx_strand_id
1 'polypeptide(L)'
;GIIEESIEYVKLRNNLPMSPIQKTILLDKGKTFDQNLTSGEAAKIIYNLDPDIEQIEYIKKHNLKVSRYKKLTYGYAQEIIAKREQYLFGHRLKNSGDGK
;
A
#
# COMPACT_ATOMS: atom_id res chain seq x y z
N GLY A 1 -18.40 21.02 -2.71
CA GLY A 1 -17.07 21.46 -3.05
C GLY A 1 -16.13 20.34 -3.42
N ILE A 2 -14.90 20.66 -3.73
CA ILE A 2 -13.89 19.67 -4.14
C ILE A 2 -13.68 18.61 -3.06
N ILE A 3 -13.67 19.02 -1.79
CA ILE A 3 -13.47 18.11 -0.67
C ILE A 3 -14.62 17.12 -0.56
N GLU A 4 -15.86 17.60 -0.73
CA GLU A 4 -17.04 16.75 -0.68
C GLU A 4 -17.04 15.72 -1.81
N GLU A 5 -16.67 16.14 -3.01
CA GLU A 5 -16.54 15.24 -4.15
C GLU A 5 -15.51 14.17 -3.89
N SER A 6 -14.37 14.51 -3.31
CA SER A 6 -13.32 13.57 -2.97
C SER A 6 -13.80 12.53 -1.96
N ILE A 7 -14.54 12.96 -0.93
CA ILE A 7 -15.08 12.05 0.08
C ILE A 7 -16.09 11.09 -0.54
N GLU A 8 -17.00 11.58 -1.37
CA GLU A 8 -17.97 10.74 -2.06
C GLU A 8 -17.30 9.72 -2.97
N TYR A 9 -16.27 10.15 -3.70
CA TYR A 9 -15.51 9.27 -4.57
C TYR A 9 -14.85 8.13 -3.78
N VAL A 10 -14.23 8.44 -2.66
CA VAL A 10 -13.59 7.44 -1.80
C VAL A 10 -14.62 6.45 -1.26
N LYS A 11 -15.78 6.93 -0.80
CA LYS A 11 -16.86 6.07 -0.31
C LYS A 11 -17.36 5.13 -1.41
N LEU A 12 -17.59 5.64 -2.60
CA LEU A 12 -18.02 4.82 -3.74
C LEU A 12 -16.97 3.78 -4.06
N ARG A 13 -15.71 4.17 -4.11
CA ARG A 13 -14.59 3.28 -4.41
C ARG A 13 -14.49 2.15 -3.38
N ASN A 14 -14.65 2.46 -2.09
CA ASN A 14 -14.55 1.47 -1.02
C ASN A 14 -15.71 0.46 -1.06
N ASN A 15 -16.85 0.82 -1.62
CA ASN A 15 -18.00 -0.05 -1.72
C ASN A 15 -18.04 -0.86 -3.01
N LEU A 16 -17.07 -0.67 -3.90
CA LEU A 16 -16.97 -1.46 -5.13
C LEU A 16 -16.52 -2.89 -4.81
N PRO A 17 -16.81 -3.85 -5.69
CA PRO A 17 -16.30 -5.22 -5.52
C PRO A 17 -14.78 -5.24 -5.50
N MET A 18 -14.22 -6.30 -4.91
CA MET A 18 -12.78 -6.51 -4.92
C MET A 18 -12.21 -6.44 -6.33
N SER A 19 -11.03 -5.81 -6.45
CA SER A 19 -10.29 -5.81 -7.70
C SER A 19 -9.61 -7.17 -7.93
N PRO A 20 -9.28 -7.53 -9.19
CA PRO A 20 -8.53 -8.75 -9.47
C PRO A 20 -7.18 -8.80 -8.73
N ILE A 21 -6.52 -7.67 -8.57
CA ILE A 21 -5.24 -7.58 -7.85
C ILE A 21 -5.43 -7.96 -6.38
N GLN A 22 -6.49 -7.45 -5.74
CA GLN A 22 -6.79 -7.79 -4.34
C GLN A 22 -7.07 -9.29 -4.19
N LYS A 23 -7.84 -9.87 -5.10
CA LYS A 23 -8.11 -11.31 -5.08
C LYS A 23 -6.82 -12.11 -5.19
N THR A 24 -5.93 -11.71 -6.09
CA THR A 24 -4.64 -12.38 -6.28
C THR A 24 -3.80 -12.35 -5.00
N ILE A 25 -3.71 -11.18 -4.36
CA ILE A 25 -2.94 -11.04 -3.11
C ILE A 25 -3.50 -11.95 -2.03
N LEU A 26 -4.81 -11.96 -1.84
CA LEU A 26 -5.45 -12.80 -0.81
C LEU A 26 -5.23 -14.29 -1.08
N LEU A 27 -5.34 -14.70 -2.34
CA LEU A 27 -5.11 -16.10 -2.72
C LEU A 27 -3.64 -16.51 -2.50
N ASP A 28 -2.71 -15.66 -2.86
CA ASP A 28 -1.28 -15.92 -2.67
C ASP A 28 -0.92 -16.08 -1.19
N LYS A 29 -1.64 -15.37 -0.32
CA LYS A 29 -1.43 -15.44 1.12
C LYS A 29 -2.22 -16.58 1.77
N GLY A 30 -2.93 -17.38 0.99
CA GLY A 30 -3.73 -18.49 1.48
C GLY A 30 -4.94 -18.07 2.31
N LYS A 31 -5.44 -16.86 2.09
CA LYS A 31 -6.60 -16.35 2.82
C LYS A 31 -7.89 -16.74 2.12
N THR A 32 -8.88 -17.16 2.90
CA THR A 32 -10.23 -17.35 2.39
C THR A 32 -10.99 -16.03 2.51
N PHE A 33 -11.86 -15.76 1.57
CA PHE A 33 -12.64 -14.52 1.57
C PHE A 33 -13.99 -14.76 0.92
N ASP A 34 -14.98 -13.95 1.34
CA ASP A 34 -16.30 -13.95 0.73
C ASP A 34 -16.20 -13.26 -0.64
N GLN A 35 -16.85 -13.85 -1.65
CA GLN A 35 -16.87 -13.28 -2.99
C GLN A 35 -17.57 -11.91 -3.03
N ASN A 36 -18.41 -11.62 -2.04
CA ASN A 36 -19.09 -10.34 -1.93
C ASN A 36 -18.30 -9.28 -1.16
N LEU A 37 -17.08 -9.61 -0.76
CA LEU A 37 -16.21 -8.68 -0.04
C LEU A 37 -15.97 -7.42 -0.87
N THR A 38 -16.14 -6.25 -0.24
CA THR A 38 -15.91 -5.00 -0.93
C THR A 38 -14.41 -4.68 -1.03
N SER A 39 -14.07 -3.77 -1.94
CA SER A 39 -12.69 -3.31 -2.10
C SER A 39 -12.12 -2.72 -0.81
N GLY A 40 -12.94 -1.96 -0.07
CA GLY A 40 -12.52 -1.37 1.21
C GLY A 40 -12.25 -2.42 2.28
N GLU A 41 -13.12 -3.43 2.37
CA GLU A 41 -12.92 -4.53 3.32
C GLU A 41 -11.69 -5.35 2.96
N ALA A 42 -11.51 -5.65 1.67
CA ALA A 42 -10.34 -6.37 1.19
C ALA A 42 -9.04 -5.59 1.47
N ALA A 43 -9.06 -4.27 1.29
CA ALA A 43 -7.90 -3.42 1.57
C ALA A 43 -7.48 -3.50 3.03
N LYS A 44 -8.45 -3.54 3.95
CA LYS A 44 -8.15 -3.68 5.38
C LYS A 44 -7.51 -5.03 5.71
N ILE A 45 -8.03 -6.10 5.13
CA ILE A 45 -7.46 -7.44 5.32
C ILE A 45 -6.03 -7.49 4.79
N ILE A 46 -5.82 -6.99 3.58
CA ILE A 46 -4.50 -6.98 2.94
C ILE A 46 -3.50 -6.15 3.75
N TYR A 47 -3.92 -4.99 4.23
CA TYR A 47 -3.06 -4.13 5.04
C TYR A 47 -2.52 -4.87 6.27
N ASN A 48 -3.34 -5.71 6.89
CA ASN A 48 -2.99 -6.40 8.13
C ASN A 48 -2.33 -7.78 7.91
N LEU A 49 -2.08 -8.18 6.67
CA LEU A 49 -1.35 -9.41 6.37
C LEU A 49 0.10 -9.29 6.81
N ASP A 50 0.77 -10.43 6.97
CA ASP A 50 2.20 -10.44 7.23
C ASP A 50 2.96 -9.90 6.01
N PRO A 51 4.06 -9.18 6.22
CA PRO A 51 4.83 -8.64 5.10
C PRO A 51 5.48 -9.76 4.29
N ASP A 52 5.70 -9.51 3.01
CA ASP A 52 6.43 -10.42 2.14
C ASP A 52 7.92 -10.38 2.46
N ILE A 53 8.60 -11.49 2.18
CA ILE A 53 10.05 -11.57 2.33
C ILE A 53 10.74 -10.46 1.53
N GLU A 54 10.27 -10.20 0.33
CA GLU A 54 10.81 -9.14 -0.52
C GLU A 54 10.69 -7.76 0.13
N GLN A 55 9.56 -7.50 0.79
CA GLN A 55 9.38 -6.25 1.53
C GLN A 55 10.35 -6.13 2.69
N ILE A 56 10.51 -7.21 3.45
CA ILE A 56 11.42 -7.25 4.59
C ILE A 56 12.86 -7.02 4.13
N GLU A 57 13.27 -7.70 3.08
CA GLU A 57 14.61 -7.57 2.51
C GLU A 57 14.87 -6.15 2.01
N TYR A 58 13.91 -5.55 1.34
CA TYR A 58 14.02 -4.17 0.86
C TYR A 58 14.23 -3.20 2.03
N ILE A 59 13.43 -3.33 3.08
CA ILE A 59 13.53 -2.48 4.26
C ILE A 59 14.90 -2.63 4.92
N LYS A 60 15.38 -3.85 5.07
CA LYS A 60 16.69 -4.14 5.67
C LYS A 60 17.83 -3.62 4.80
N LYS A 61 17.76 -3.86 3.50
CA LYS A 61 18.80 -3.45 2.55
C LYS A 61 19.01 -1.93 2.58
N HIS A 62 17.93 -1.19 2.68
CA HIS A 62 17.98 0.27 2.66
C HIS A 62 17.93 0.90 4.05
N ASN A 63 17.97 0.05 5.09
CA ASN A 63 17.97 0.48 6.48
C ASN A 63 16.84 1.46 6.80
N LEU A 64 15.64 1.13 6.36
CA LEU A 64 14.47 1.98 6.53
C LEU A 64 13.93 1.86 7.96
N LYS A 65 13.41 2.96 8.48
CA LYS A 65 12.91 3.01 9.86
C LYS A 65 11.54 2.34 9.96
N VAL A 66 11.40 1.47 10.94
CA VAL A 66 10.14 0.83 11.30
C VAL A 66 9.84 1.20 12.75
N SER A 67 8.61 1.66 13.03
CA SER A 67 8.22 2.03 14.38
C SER A 67 8.27 0.82 15.31
N ARG A 68 8.81 1.01 16.54
CA ARG A 68 8.80 0.00 17.59
C ARG A 68 7.40 -0.30 18.10
N TYR A 69 6.51 0.66 17.94
CA TYR A 69 5.18 0.63 18.54
C TYR A 69 4.11 0.11 17.58
N LYS A 70 4.50 -0.17 16.34
CA LYS A 70 3.60 -0.70 15.32
C LYS A 70 4.13 -2.03 14.82
N LYS A 71 3.23 -3.01 14.72
CA LYS A 71 3.59 -4.27 14.07
C LYS A 71 3.83 -4.02 12.59
N LEU A 72 4.91 -4.57 12.06
CA LEU A 72 5.17 -4.51 10.62
C LEU A 72 4.20 -5.44 9.90
N THR A 73 3.33 -4.86 9.08
CA THR A 73 2.36 -5.59 8.27
C THR A 73 2.65 -5.33 6.80
N TYR A 74 1.97 -6.08 5.93
CA TYR A 74 2.08 -5.90 4.48
C TYR A 74 1.81 -4.44 4.07
N GLY A 75 0.73 -3.87 4.58
CA GLY A 75 0.35 -2.49 4.24
C GLY A 75 1.32 -1.46 4.79
N TYR A 76 1.78 -1.66 6.03
CA TYR A 76 2.76 -0.76 6.64
C TYR A 76 4.09 -0.82 5.89
N ALA A 77 4.53 -2.03 5.53
CA ALA A 77 5.75 -2.20 4.74
C ALA A 77 5.63 -1.49 3.39
N GLN A 78 4.49 -1.61 2.73
CA GLN A 78 4.24 -0.90 1.46
C GLN A 78 4.32 0.61 1.63
N GLU A 79 3.78 1.15 2.71
CA GLU A 79 3.85 2.58 2.99
C GLU A 79 5.30 3.05 3.14
N ILE A 80 6.10 2.29 3.88
CA ILE A 80 7.52 2.62 4.10
C ILE A 80 8.28 2.63 2.76
N ILE A 81 8.06 1.60 1.96
CA ILE A 81 8.72 1.45 0.67
C ILE A 81 8.27 2.56 -0.30
N ALA A 82 6.97 2.83 -0.34
CA ALA A 82 6.42 3.86 -1.23
C ALA A 82 6.96 5.24 -0.89
N LYS A 83 7.08 5.57 0.39
CA LYS A 83 7.65 6.85 0.83
C LYS A 83 9.09 7.02 0.34
N ARG A 84 9.89 5.95 0.44
CA ARG A 84 11.26 6.00 -0.05
C ARG A 84 11.31 6.19 -1.57
N GLU A 85 10.49 5.44 -2.29
CA GLU A 85 10.45 5.54 -3.74
C GLU A 85 9.98 6.91 -4.22
N GLN A 86 9.00 7.48 -3.56
CA GLN A 86 8.53 8.84 -3.85
C GLN A 86 9.63 9.87 -3.59
N TYR A 87 10.36 9.72 -2.49
CA TYR A 87 11.48 10.59 -2.18
C TYR A 87 12.55 10.52 -3.27
N LEU A 88 12.94 9.30 -3.66
CA LEU A 88 13.96 9.10 -4.69
C LEU A 88 13.52 9.67 -6.04
N PHE A 89 12.25 9.45 -6.39
CA PHE A 89 11.70 9.97 -7.65
C PHE A 89 11.70 11.50 -7.67
N GLY A 90 11.23 12.13 -6.58
CA GLY A 90 11.20 13.57 -6.46
C GLY A 90 12.61 14.18 -6.50
N HIS A 91 13.56 13.55 -5.81
CA HIS A 91 14.95 13.99 -5.78
C HIS A 91 15.60 13.87 -7.17
N ARG A 92 15.32 12.78 -7.88
CA ARG A 92 15.82 12.55 -9.23
C ARG A 92 15.29 13.61 -10.21
N LEU A 93 14.00 13.92 -10.14
CA LEU A 93 13.40 14.96 -10.97
C LEU A 93 14.02 16.32 -10.69
N LYS A 94 14.22 16.64 -9.42
CA LYS A 94 14.83 17.89 -9.01
C LYS A 94 16.26 18.02 -9.56
N ASN A 95 17.04 16.95 -9.45
CA ASN A 95 18.40 16.91 -9.96
C ASN A 95 18.44 17.04 -11.49
N SER A 96 17.49 16.39 -12.17
CA SER A 96 17.38 16.52 -13.62
C SER A 96 17.08 17.96 -14.05
N GLY A 97 16.25 18.66 -13.27
CA GLY A 97 15.94 20.05 -13.52
C GLY A 97 17.15 20.97 -13.33
N ASP A 98 17.96 20.65 -12.33
CA ASP A 98 19.16 21.43 -12.01
C ASP A 98 20.32 21.14 -12.96
N GLY A 99 20.29 19.99 -13.63
CA GLY A 99 21.35 19.57 -14.53
C GLY A 99 21.40 20.27 -15.87
N LYS A 100 20.57 21.23 -16.06
CA LYS A 100 20.52 21.98 -17.31
C LYS A 100 21.71 22.96 -17.49
#